data_c2f3fab2d99735809d111aa0643a11fe
#
_entry.id   c2f3fab2d99735809d111aa0643a11fe
#
_cell.length_a   1.000
_cell.length_b   1.000
_cell.length_c   1.000
_cell.angle_alpha   90.00
_cell.angle_beta   90.00
_cell.angle_gamma   90.00
#
_symmetry.space_group_name_H-M   'P 1'
#
loop_
_entity.id
_entity.type
_entity.pdbx_description
1 polymer ?
#
loop_
_entity_poly.entity_id
_entity_poly.type
_entity_poly.pdbx_seq_one_letter_code
_entity_poly.pdbx_strand_id
1 'polypeptide(L)'
;MGHEEIEVRLLLEAIYLKYGYDFRNYAKASIKRRINQRMVLSKLDNISAMQHHLLSNRAFFELLLHDFSIQVTEMFRDPSFYLAIRKQVVPVLRTYPYIKIWHAGCASGEEVYSMAILLKEEGLLDKTLIYGTDINEVVLKKAKDGIYPVDKIKEFTQNYHKAGGTKSFSDYYTAKYNAVIMNKELKKNIIFAQHNLATDNDFGEMNLIMCRNVLIYFDDSLENRVFGLFNNSLVRQGFLCLGSKESMTYSDSYKNFEEFVPKEKIYRKIII
;
A
#
# COMPACT_ATOMS: atom_id res chain seq x y z
N MET A 1 4.31 14.82 -29.78
CA MET A 1 3.25 14.41 -28.86
C MET A 1 1.99 14.17 -29.67
N GLY A 2 1.42 12.96 -29.60
CA GLY A 2 0.19 12.63 -30.33
C GLY A 2 -1.04 13.30 -29.71
N HIS A 3 -2.16 13.37 -30.46
CA HIS A 3 -3.40 13.97 -29.98
C HIS A 3 -3.88 13.36 -28.64
N GLU A 4 -3.93 12.03 -28.55
CA GLU A 4 -4.32 11.29 -27.34
C GLU A 4 -3.40 11.59 -26.13
N GLU A 5 -2.09 11.75 -26.35
CA GLU A 5 -1.16 12.11 -25.26
C GLU A 5 -1.44 13.51 -24.69
N ILE A 6 -1.86 14.44 -25.55
CA ILE A 6 -2.25 15.78 -25.11
C ILE A 6 -3.53 15.70 -24.25
N GLU A 7 -4.54 14.97 -24.70
CA GLU A 7 -5.79 14.79 -23.96
C GLU A 7 -5.55 14.13 -22.59
N VAL A 8 -4.74 13.05 -22.53
CA VAL A 8 -4.37 12.40 -21.26
C VAL A 8 -3.69 13.40 -20.32
N ARG A 9 -2.72 14.17 -20.82
CA ARG A 9 -2.02 15.18 -20.00
C ARG A 9 -2.97 16.23 -19.46
N LEU A 10 -3.87 16.75 -20.28
CA LEU A 10 -4.88 17.75 -19.88
C LEU A 10 -5.86 17.16 -18.85
N LEU A 11 -6.28 15.91 -19.01
CA LEU A 11 -7.12 15.21 -18.03
C LEU A 11 -6.43 15.10 -16.67
N LEU A 12 -5.16 14.66 -16.63
CA LEU A 12 -4.40 14.53 -15.39
C LEU A 12 -4.14 15.90 -14.72
N GLU A 13 -3.87 16.93 -15.52
CA GLU A 13 -3.74 18.30 -15.02
C GLU A 13 -5.07 18.80 -14.41
N ALA A 14 -6.21 18.52 -15.06
CA ALA A 14 -7.52 18.87 -14.54
C ALA A 14 -7.82 18.17 -13.20
N ILE A 15 -7.41 16.90 -13.04
CA ILE A 15 -7.54 16.15 -11.78
C ILE A 15 -6.71 16.84 -10.69
N TYR A 16 -5.46 17.15 -10.99
CA TYR A 16 -4.56 17.78 -10.03
C TYR A 16 -5.09 19.16 -9.58
N LEU A 17 -5.43 20.03 -10.52
CA LEU A 17 -5.90 21.39 -10.22
C LEU A 17 -7.23 21.42 -9.46
N LYS A 18 -8.14 20.49 -9.79
CA LYS A 18 -9.48 20.50 -9.19
C LYS A 18 -9.58 19.71 -7.90
N TYR A 19 -8.89 18.58 -7.80
CA TYR A 19 -9.07 17.63 -6.72
C TYR A 19 -7.81 17.41 -5.87
N GLY A 20 -6.63 17.94 -6.29
CA GLY A 20 -5.37 17.84 -5.57
C GLY A 20 -4.65 16.48 -5.71
N TYR A 21 -5.18 15.56 -6.52
CA TYR A 21 -4.58 14.25 -6.76
C TYR A 21 -3.59 14.29 -7.92
N ASP A 22 -2.31 13.96 -7.66
CA ASP A 22 -1.26 14.01 -8.68
C ASP A 22 -0.98 12.62 -9.27
N PHE A 23 -1.46 12.38 -10.48
CA PHE A 23 -1.21 11.17 -11.26
C PHE A 23 -0.28 11.43 -12.46
N ARG A 24 0.31 12.63 -12.59
CA ARG A 24 1.09 13.04 -13.78
C ARG A 24 2.36 12.23 -13.96
N ASN A 25 2.94 11.75 -12.85
CA ASN A 25 4.14 10.93 -12.80
C ASN A 25 3.83 9.44 -12.53
N TYR A 26 2.62 9.01 -12.84
CA TYR A 26 2.28 7.59 -12.87
C TYR A 26 2.67 6.97 -14.23
N ALA A 27 2.95 5.67 -14.24
CA ALA A 27 3.32 4.92 -15.43
C ALA A 27 2.27 5.11 -16.55
N LYS A 28 2.65 5.79 -17.62
CA LYS A 28 1.76 6.25 -18.71
C LYS A 28 0.90 5.13 -19.29
N ALA A 29 1.48 3.95 -19.51
CA ALA A 29 0.75 2.80 -20.05
C ALA A 29 -0.37 2.33 -19.11
N SER A 30 -0.14 2.37 -17.80
CA SER A 30 -1.11 2.00 -16.78
C SER A 30 -2.28 2.99 -16.75
N ILE A 31 -1.97 4.28 -16.70
CA ILE A 31 -2.98 5.37 -16.71
C ILE A 31 -3.82 5.31 -17.98
N LYS A 32 -3.19 5.25 -19.16
CA LYS A 32 -3.89 5.20 -20.45
C LYS A 32 -4.87 4.02 -20.54
N ARG A 33 -4.44 2.83 -20.11
CA ARG A 33 -5.31 1.64 -20.10
C ARG A 33 -6.56 1.87 -19.25
N ARG A 34 -6.45 2.54 -18.09
CA ARG A 34 -7.56 2.79 -17.16
C ARG A 34 -8.49 3.88 -17.65
N ILE A 35 -7.94 4.92 -18.25
CA ILE A 35 -8.73 5.97 -18.93
C ILE A 35 -9.59 5.31 -20.02
N ASN A 36 -9.00 4.49 -20.88
CA ASN A 36 -9.71 3.81 -21.95
C ASN A 36 -10.80 2.85 -21.40
N GLN A 37 -10.48 2.10 -20.35
CA GLN A 37 -11.48 1.24 -19.68
C GLN A 37 -12.65 2.07 -19.14
N ARG A 38 -12.38 3.20 -18.48
CA ARG A 38 -13.45 4.08 -17.94
C ARG A 38 -14.27 4.72 -19.05
N MET A 39 -13.66 5.14 -20.16
CA MET A 39 -14.38 5.64 -21.32
C MET A 39 -15.41 4.62 -21.83
N VAL A 40 -14.98 3.38 -22.00
CA VAL A 40 -15.87 2.30 -22.46
C VAL A 40 -17.02 2.07 -21.48
N LEU A 41 -16.73 1.95 -20.18
CA LEU A 41 -17.73 1.73 -19.13
C LEU A 41 -18.72 2.91 -19.01
N SER A 42 -18.27 4.12 -19.29
CA SER A 42 -19.09 5.34 -19.21
C SER A 42 -19.70 5.75 -20.56
N LYS A 43 -19.45 4.96 -21.62
CA LYS A 43 -19.93 5.23 -22.99
C LYS A 43 -19.54 6.64 -23.48
N LEU A 44 -18.29 7.03 -23.26
CA LEU A 44 -17.75 8.33 -23.68
C LEU A 44 -16.95 8.16 -24.97
N ASP A 45 -17.11 9.11 -25.91
CA ASP A 45 -16.51 9.05 -27.23
C ASP A 45 -15.01 9.38 -27.24
N ASN A 46 -14.54 10.23 -26.30
CA ASN A 46 -13.16 10.68 -26.22
C ASN A 46 -12.79 11.14 -24.80
N ILE A 47 -11.49 11.40 -24.60
CA ILE A 47 -10.95 11.82 -23.30
C ILE A 47 -11.39 13.25 -22.95
N SER A 48 -11.62 14.12 -23.93
CA SER A 48 -12.10 15.48 -23.70
C SER A 48 -13.53 15.47 -23.12
N ALA A 49 -14.40 14.57 -23.58
CA ALA A 49 -15.72 14.36 -22.98
C ALA A 49 -15.60 13.84 -21.53
N MET A 50 -14.66 12.91 -21.27
CA MET A 50 -14.35 12.47 -19.91
C MET A 50 -13.90 13.61 -19.02
N GLN A 51 -13.02 14.48 -19.50
CA GLN A 51 -12.56 15.66 -18.76
C GLN A 51 -13.72 16.60 -18.40
N HIS A 52 -14.65 16.83 -19.33
CA HIS A 52 -15.85 17.62 -19.05
C HIS A 52 -16.69 17.01 -17.91
N HIS A 53 -16.95 15.70 -17.96
CA HIS A 53 -17.68 14.99 -16.91
C HIS A 53 -16.95 15.06 -15.56
N LEU A 54 -15.63 14.84 -15.55
CA LEU A 54 -14.78 14.92 -14.38
C LEU A 54 -14.84 16.33 -13.74
N LEU A 55 -14.79 17.37 -14.55
CA LEU A 55 -14.86 18.74 -14.05
C LEU A 55 -16.24 19.12 -13.52
N SER A 56 -17.31 18.47 -13.97
CA SER A 56 -18.70 18.79 -13.61
C SER A 56 -19.24 17.93 -12.48
N ASN A 57 -18.70 16.70 -12.28
CA ASN A 57 -19.29 15.70 -11.40
C ASN A 57 -18.23 15.01 -10.52
N ARG A 58 -18.25 15.29 -9.21
CA ARG A 58 -17.35 14.68 -8.23
C ARG A 58 -17.51 13.16 -8.17
N ALA A 59 -18.72 12.62 -8.28
CA ALA A 59 -18.93 11.17 -8.24
C ALA A 59 -18.26 10.48 -9.43
N PHE A 60 -18.18 11.14 -10.61
CA PHE A 60 -17.42 10.61 -11.74
C PHE A 60 -15.91 10.59 -11.47
N PHE A 61 -15.38 11.62 -10.79
CA PHE A 61 -13.98 11.62 -10.34
C PHE A 61 -13.71 10.46 -9.38
N GLU A 62 -14.60 10.18 -8.43
CA GLU A 62 -14.45 9.07 -7.47
C GLU A 62 -14.41 7.70 -8.16
N LEU A 63 -15.18 7.52 -9.25
CA LEU A 63 -15.08 6.31 -10.08
C LEU A 63 -13.71 6.21 -10.77
N LEU A 64 -13.20 7.30 -11.32
CA LEU A 64 -11.88 7.32 -11.96
C LEU A 64 -10.74 7.13 -10.95
N LEU A 65 -10.85 7.72 -9.75
CA LEU A 65 -9.92 7.50 -8.65
C LEU A 65 -9.89 6.03 -8.22
N HIS A 66 -11.06 5.40 -8.17
CA HIS A 66 -11.16 3.96 -7.91
C HIS A 66 -10.46 3.12 -8.99
N ASP A 67 -10.58 3.51 -10.28
CA ASP A 67 -9.89 2.80 -11.36
C ASP A 67 -8.37 3.01 -11.33
N PHE A 68 -7.92 4.18 -10.93
CA PHE A 68 -6.49 4.50 -10.83
C PHE A 68 -5.83 3.83 -9.63
N SER A 69 -6.56 3.61 -8.55
CA SER A 69 -6.09 2.86 -7.38
C SER A 69 -6.38 1.36 -7.55
N ILE A 70 -5.31 0.54 -7.70
CA ILE A 70 -5.46 -0.91 -7.80
C ILE A 70 -5.65 -1.50 -6.41
N GLN A 71 -6.80 -2.11 -6.18
CA GLN A 71 -7.21 -2.61 -4.87
C GLN A 71 -7.06 -4.15 -4.74
N VAL A 72 -6.20 -4.78 -5.55
CA VAL A 72 -5.97 -6.23 -5.44
C VAL A 72 -4.95 -6.48 -4.34
N THR A 73 -5.44 -6.91 -3.19
CA THR A 73 -4.65 -7.27 -2.02
C THR A 73 -5.22 -8.53 -1.37
N GLU A 74 -4.41 -9.25 -0.62
CA GLU A 74 -4.78 -10.45 0.10
C GLU A 74 -4.00 -10.56 1.41
N MET A 75 -4.56 -11.28 2.39
CA MET A 75 -3.83 -11.50 3.64
C MET A 75 -2.67 -12.46 3.42
N PHE A 76 -1.54 -12.11 4.03
CA PHE A 76 -0.27 -12.85 3.95
C PHE A 76 0.19 -13.09 2.49
N ARG A 77 -0.05 -12.11 1.61
CA ARG A 77 0.43 -12.11 0.22
C ARG A 77 1.94 -12.32 0.18
N ASP A 78 2.40 -13.24 -0.69
CA ASP A 78 3.80 -13.69 -0.72
C ASP A 78 4.24 -14.27 0.65
N PRO A 79 3.74 -15.46 1.06
CA PRO A 79 3.96 -16.00 2.41
C PRO A 79 5.43 -16.14 2.83
N SER A 80 6.35 -16.35 1.87
CA SER A 80 7.80 -16.41 2.12
C SER A 80 8.33 -15.07 2.67
N PHE A 81 7.77 -13.97 2.23
CA PHE A 81 8.09 -12.64 2.75
C PHE A 81 7.76 -12.53 4.25
N TYR A 82 6.55 -12.93 4.68
CA TYR A 82 6.17 -12.89 6.09
C TYR A 82 7.00 -13.87 6.94
N LEU A 83 7.37 -15.02 6.38
CA LEU A 83 8.29 -15.95 7.04
C LEU A 83 9.67 -15.31 7.25
N ALA A 84 10.17 -14.54 6.27
CA ALA A 84 11.42 -13.79 6.40
C ALA A 84 11.30 -12.67 7.46
N ILE A 85 10.18 -11.93 7.48
CA ILE A 85 9.89 -10.94 8.53
C ILE A 85 9.96 -11.59 9.92
N ARG A 86 9.28 -12.74 10.14
CA ARG A 86 9.32 -13.46 11.42
C ARG A 86 10.74 -13.81 11.83
N LYS A 87 11.50 -14.41 10.91
CA LYS A 87 12.82 -14.97 11.24
C LYS A 87 13.94 -13.95 11.36
N GLN A 88 13.88 -12.85 10.62
CA GLN A 88 15.01 -11.95 10.45
C GLN A 88 14.73 -10.54 10.94
N VAL A 89 13.54 -9.99 10.70
CA VAL A 89 13.20 -8.61 11.07
C VAL A 89 12.64 -8.53 12.49
N VAL A 90 11.76 -9.44 12.88
CA VAL A 90 11.14 -9.48 14.22
C VAL A 90 12.18 -9.52 15.35
N PRO A 91 13.28 -10.32 15.28
CA PRO A 91 14.31 -10.29 16.33
C PRO A 91 14.92 -8.91 16.54
N VAL A 92 15.11 -8.12 15.46
CA VAL A 92 15.60 -6.75 15.54
C VAL A 92 14.52 -5.81 16.10
N LEU A 93 13.26 -5.91 15.60
CA LEU A 93 12.15 -5.10 16.12
C LEU A 93 11.92 -5.33 17.62
N ARG A 94 12.18 -6.53 18.12
CA ARG A 94 12.04 -6.87 19.54
C ARG A 94 12.95 -6.06 20.46
N THR A 95 14.07 -5.56 19.95
CA THR A 95 15.02 -4.73 20.72
C THR A 95 14.54 -3.31 20.96
N TYR A 96 13.57 -2.83 20.18
CA TYR A 96 13.01 -1.49 20.36
C TYR A 96 11.96 -1.47 21.49
N PRO A 97 11.95 -0.44 22.35
CA PRO A 97 10.95 -0.27 23.40
C PRO A 97 9.55 -0.01 22.80
N TYR A 98 9.49 0.79 21.73
CA TYR A 98 8.31 1.08 20.93
C TYR A 98 8.60 0.86 19.46
N ILE A 99 7.61 0.36 18.74
CA ILE A 99 7.72 0.04 17.31
C ILE A 99 6.67 0.84 16.54
N LYS A 100 7.10 1.53 15.50
CA LYS A 100 6.21 2.16 14.53
C LYS A 100 6.37 1.51 13.17
N ILE A 101 5.27 1.06 12.60
CA ILE A 101 5.23 0.42 11.29
C ILE A 101 4.32 1.23 10.38
N TRP A 102 4.76 1.47 9.16
CA TRP A 102 3.99 2.17 8.16
C TRP A 102 3.75 1.28 6.93
N HIS A 103 2.48 1.01 6.63
CA HIS A 103 2.04 0.40 5.39
C HIS A 103 1.62 1.51 4.42
N ALA A 104 2.47 1.81 3.45
CA ALA A 104 2.26 2.85 2.44
C ALA A 104 1.56 2.24 1.21
N GLY A 105 0.34 2.69 0.92
CA GLY A 105 -0.53 2.08 -0.09
C GLY A 105 -1.21 0.82 0.42
N CYS A 106 -1.85 0.89 1.60
CA CYS A 106 -2.40 -0.27 2.31
C CYS A 106 -3.70 -0.85 1.69
N ALA A 107 -4.29 -0.20 0.71
CA ALA A 107 -5.55 -0.56 0.09
C ALA A 107 -6.66 -0.88 1.14
N SER A 108 -7.35 -2.02 1.02
CA SER A 108 -8.40 -2.46 1.97
C SER A 108 -7.88 -3.09 3.27
N GLY A 109 -6.57 -3.02 3.55
CA GLY A 109 -5.98 -3.28 4.85
C GLY A 109 -5.55 -4.72 5.13
N GLU A 110 -5.66 -5.65 4.18
CA GLU A 110 -5.29 -7.07 4.36
C GLU A 110 -3.83 -7.22 4.81
N GLU A 111 -2.90 -6.44 4.24
CA GLU A 111 -1.49 -6.44 4.63
C GLU A 111 -1.29 -5.93 6.05
N VAL A 112 -2.02 -4.88 6.44
CA VAL A 112 -1.99 -4.29 7.78
C VAL A 112 -2.45 -5.31 8.84
N TYR A 113 -3.56 -6.00 8.59
CA TYR A 113 -4.04 -7.05 9.49
C TYR A 113 -3.13 -8.26 9.54
N SER A 114 -2.51 -8.64 8.42
CA SER A 114 -1.51 -9.71 8.38
C SER A 114 -0.32 -9.40 9.30
N MET A 115 0.17 -8.16 9.25
CA MET A 115 1.23 -7.70 10.14
C MET A 115 0.77 -7.66 11.60
N ALA A 116 -0.43 -7.17 11.88
CA ALA A 116 -0.98 -7.14 13.25
C ALA A 116 -1.11 -8.55 13.85
N ILE A 117 -1.55 -9.54 13.06
CA ILE A 117 -1.62 -10.95 13.48
C ILE A 117 -0.21 -11.47 13.76
N LEU A 118 0.75 -11.26 12.85
CA LEU A 118 2.14 -11.68 13.04
C LEU A 118 2.71 -11.10 14.33
N LEU A 119 2.56 -9.80 14.56
CA LEU A 119 3.08 -9.12 15.74
C LEU A 119 2.39 -9.59 17.02
N LYS A 120 1.09 -9.94 16.97
CA LYS A 120 0.38 -10.52 18.11
C LYS A 120 0.96 -11.90 18.48
N GLU A 121 1.23 -12.75 17.50
CA GLU A 121 1.86 -14.06 17.73
C GLU A 121 3.27 -13.95 18.28
N GLU A 122 4.01 -12.93 17.83
CA GLU A 122 5.40 -12.66 18.29
C GLU A 122 5.45 -11.88 19.62
N GLY A 123 4.30 -11.53 20.21
CA GLY A 123 4.21 -10.77 21.46
C GLY A 123 4.71 -9.32 21.36
N LEU A 124 4.60 -8.73 20.18
CA LEU A 124 5.07 -7.35 19.92
C LEU A 124 3.94 -6.36 19.68
N LEU A 125 2.68 -6.81 19.48
CA LEU A 125 1.57 -5.94 19.07
C LEU A 125 1.31 -4.82 20.07
N ASP A 126 1.37 -5.11 21.38
CA ASP A 126 1.04 -4.13 22.43
C ASP A 126 2.03 -2.94 22.49
N LYS A 127 3.25 -3.14 22.02
CA LYS A 127 4.26 -2.06 21.91
C LYS A 127 4.44 -1.52 20.50
N THR A 128 3.53 -1.89 19.58
CA THR A 128 3.60 -1.48 18.18
C THR A 128 2.43 -0.57 17.82
N LEU A 129 2.70 0.52 17.12
CA LEU A 129 1.72 1.35 16.43
C LEU A 129 1.86 1.13 14.93
N ILE A 130 0.77 0.75 14.28
CA ILE A 130 0.73 0.46 12.84
C ILE A 130 -0.06 1.56 12.13
N TYR A 131 0.56 2.20 11.16
CA TYR A 131 -0.10 3.14 10.25
C TYR A 131 -0.37 2.45 8.92
N GLY A 132 -1.63 2.45 8.50
CA GLY A 132 -2.05 2.06 7.16
C GLY A 132 -2.49 3.29 6.39
N THR A 133 -1.80 3.64 5.31
CA THR A 133 -2.16 4.80 4.52
C THR A 133 -2.43 4.45 3.08
N ASP A 134 -3.37 5.16 2.48
CA ASP A 134 -3.70 5.07 1.06
C ASP A 134 -4.20 6.43 0.56
N ILE A 135 -4.11 6.67 -0.74
CA ILE A 135 -4.65 7.87 -1.36
C ILE A 135 -6.19 7.85 -1.42
N ASN A 136 -6.79 6.65 -1.43
CA ASN A 136 -8.21 6.42 -1.65
C ASN A 136 -8.96 6.22 -0.32
N GLU A 137 -9.77 7.21 0.06
CA GLU A 137 -10.57 7.17 1.30
C GLU A 137 -11.60 6.03 1.33
N VAL A 138 -12.11 5.60 0.19
CA VAL A 138 -13.11 4.51 0.11
C VAL A 138 -12.48 3.19 0.56
N VAL A 139 -11.25 2.91 0.13
CA VAL A 139 -10.55 1.68 0.58
C VAL A 139 -10.11 1.78 2.03
N LEU A 140 -9.70 2.96 2.49
CA LEU A 140 -9.37 3.19 3.90
C LEU A 140 -10.58 2.97 4.81
N LYS A 141 -11.79 3.31 4.37
CA LYS A 141 -13.01 2.96 5.10
C LYS A 141 -13.19 1.45 5.24
N LYS A 142 -13.00 0.69 4.13
CA LYS A 142 -13.04 -0.79 4.17
C LYS A 142 -11.96 -1.34 5.11
N ALA A 143 -10.75 -0.79 5.07
CA ALA A 143 -9.66 -1.16 5.97
C ALA A 143 -10.02 -0.93 7.44
N LYS A 144 -10.60 0.24 7.77
CA LYS A 144 -11.09 0.55 9.13
C LYS A 144 -12.17 -0.42 9.59
N ASP A 145 -13.11 -0.74 8.71
CA ASP A 145 -14.18 -1.68 9.01
C ASP A 145 -13.62 -3.10 9.26
N GLY A 146 -12.57 -3.48 8.53
CA GLY A 146 -11.90 -4.78 8.63
C GLY A 146 -12.86 -5.93 8.37
N ILE A 147 -13.72 -5.77 7.35
CA ILE A 147 -14.74 -6.73 6.93
C ILE A 147 -14.33 -7.29 5.58
N TYR A 148 -14.22 -8.62 5.50
CA TYR A 148 -13.78 -9.31 4.30
C TYR A 148 -14.76 -10.40 3.89
N PRO A 149 -14.87 -10.74 2.57
CA PRO A 149 -15.73 -11.81 2.09
C PRO A 149 -15.29 -13.18 2.63
N VAL A 150 -16.23 -14.05 3.01
CA VAL A 150 -15.94 -15.38 3.58
C VAL A 150 -15.28 -16.31 2.56
N ASP A 151 -15.55 -16.15 1.27
CA ASP A 151 -14.95 -16.94 0.18
C ASP A 151 -13.42 -16.75 0.08
N LYS A 152 -12.88 -15.64 0.55
CA LYS A 152 -11.44 -15.37 0.62
C LYS A 152 -10.72 -16.08 1.78
N ILE A 153 -11.44 -16.53 2.79
CA ILE A 153 -10.86 -17.06 4.03
C ILE A 153 -10.04 -18.33 3.79
N LYS A 154 -10.43 -19.18 2.85
CA LYS A 154 -9.66 -20.38 2.50
C LYS A 154 -8.26 -20.00 2.01
N GLU A 155 -8.17 -19.04 1.11
CA GLU A 155 -6.90 -18.52 0.57
C GLU A 155 -6.06 -17.86 1.66
N PHE A 156 -6.66 -16.98 2.46
CA PHE A 156 -6.00 -16.30 3.58
C PHE A 156 -5.45 -17.29 4.62
N THR A 157 -6.21 -18.33 4.94
CA THR A 157 -5.77 -19.38 5.88
C THR A 157 -4.56 -20.14 5.34
N GLN A 158 -4.57 -20.49 4.05
CA GLN A 158 -3.44 -21.17 3.41
C GLN A 158 -2.18 -20.30 3.42
N ASN A 159 -2.33 -19.02 3.08
CA ASN A 159 -1.22 -18.07 3.09
C ASN A 159 -0.68 -17.86 4.51
N TYR A 160 -1.55 -17.74 5.51
CA TYR A 160 -1.19 -17.59 6.92
C TYR A 160 -0.33 -18.77 7.41
N HIS A 161 -0.72 -20.01 7.13
CA HIS A 161 0.09 -21.18 7.54
C HIS A 161 1.43 -21.24 6.80
N LYS A 162 1.46 -20.93 5.49
CA LYS A 162 2.71 -20.84 4.72
C LYS A 162 3.63 -19.71 5.24
N ALA A 163 3.06 -18.66 5.79
CA ALA A 163 3.77 -17.54 6.43
C ALA A 163 4.28 -17.86 7.84
N GLY A 164 4.15 -19.11 8.29
CA GLY A 164 4.62 -19.57 9.60
C GLY A 164 3.64 -19.31 10.75
N GLY A 165 2.37 -19.09 10.44
CA GLY A 165 1.31 -18.99 11.45
C GLY A 165 1.10 -20.35 12.14
N THR A 166 1.04 -20.35 13.47
CA THR A 166 1.02 -21.56 14.29
C THR A 166 -0.33 -21.82 14.97
N LYS A 167 -1.23 -20.84 14.95
CA LYS A 167 -2.57 -20.92 15.56
C LYS A 167 -3.65 -21.20 14.51
N SER A 168 -4.90 -21.27 14.91
CA SER A 168 -6.00 -21.25 13.97
C SER A 168 -6.21 -19.82 13.45
N PHE A 169 -6.29 -19.66 12.13
CA PHE A 169 -6.57 -18.35 11.54
C PHE A 169 -7.92 -17.80 11.99
N SER A 170 -8.89 -18.69 12.34
CA SER A 170 -10.19 -18.30 12.88
C SER A 170 -10.13 -17.59 14.26
N ASP A 171 -9.01 -17.66 14.96
CA ASP A 171 -8.83 -16.97 16.25
C ASP A 171 -8.71 -15.43 16.06
N TYR A 172 -8.54 -14.95 14.82
CA TYR A 172 -8.32 -13.53 14.51
C TYR A 172 -9.53 -12.82 13.93
N TYR A 173 -10.64 -13.52 13.69
CA TYR A 173 -11.85 -12.94 13.14
C TYR A 173 -13.11 -13.58 13.72
N THR A 174 -14.24 -12.91 13.53
CA THR A 174 -15.58 -13.47 13.79
C THR A 174 -16.33 -13.59 12.47
N ALA A 175 -16.81 -14.78 12.14
CA ALA A 175 -17.64 -15.01 10.95
C ALA A 175 -19.09 -14.61 11.22
N LYS A 176 -19.69 -13.86 10.27
CA LYS A 176 -21.10 -13.49 10.33
C LYS A 176 -21.66 -13.40 8.91
N TYR A 177 -22.69 -14.21 8.62
CA TYR A 177 -23.24 -14.34 7.26
C TYR A 177 -22.17 -14.66 6.22
N ASN A 178 -22.09 -13.90 5.14
CA ASN A 178 -21.12 -14.08 4.05
C ASN A 178 -19.83 -13.26 4.23
N ALA A 179 -19.55 -12.80 5.46
CA ALA A 179 -18.39 -11.98 5.76
C ALA A 179 -17.69 -12.41 7.04
N VAL A 180 -16.44 -12.01 7.18
CA VAL A 180 -15.67 -12.09 8.42
C VAL A 180 -15.26 -10.70 8.86
N ILE A 181 -15.25 -10.48 10.16
CA ILE A 181 -14.89 -9.21 10.79
C ILE A 181 -13.64 -9.45 11.63
N MET A 182 -12.57 -8.72 11.38
CA MET A 182 -11.33 -8.81 12.15
C MET A 182 -11.54 -8.39 13.59
N ASN A 183 -10.96 -9.13 14.53
CA ASN A 183 -11.15 -8.93 15.96
C ASN A 183 -10.71 -7.53 16.41
N LYS A 184 -11.46 -6.94 17.32
CA LYS A 184 -11.22 -5.58 17.84
C LYS A 184 -9.82 -5.40 18.45
N GLU A 185 -9.27 -6.46 19.04
CA GLU A 185 -7.94 -6.43 19.64
C GLU A 185 -6.83 -6.13 18.62
N LEU A 186 -6.96 -6.62 17.39
CA LEU A 186 -6.01 -6.31 16.33
C LEU A 186 -6.07 -4.84 15.91
N LYS A 187 -7.26 -4.23 16.03
CA LYS A 187 -7.51 -2.85 15.56
C LYS A 187 -7.00 -1.78 16.52
N LYS A 188 -6.77 -2.10 17.80
CA LYS A 188 -6.41 -1.12 18.84
C LYS A 188 -5.21 -0.27 18.50
N ASN A 189 -4.21 -0.86 17.86
CA ASN A 189 -2.93 -0.24 17.56
C ASN A 189 -2.77 0.08 16.07
N ILE A 190 -3.87 0.13 15.31
CA ILE A 190 -3.88 0.46 13.89
C ILE A 190 -4.53 1.82 13.67
N ILE A 191 -3.83 2.70 12.98
CA ILE A 191 -4.34 4.00 12.52
C ILE A 191 -4.39 3.98 11.00
N PHE A 192 -5.58 4.17 10.44
CA PHE A 192 -5.76 4.36 9.00
C PHE A 192 -5.94 5.84 8.69
N ALA A 193 -5.10 6.38 7.79
CA ALA A 193 -5.11 7.79 7.40
C ALA A 193 -4.89 7.95 5.90
N GLN A 194 -5.41 9.02 5.34
CA GLN A 194 -5.11 9.39 3.95
C GLN A 194 -3.69 9.94 3.89
N HIS A 195 -2.93 9.49 2.89
CA HIS A 195 -1.60 9.99 2.58
C HIS A 195 -1.31 9.74 1.10
N ASN A 196 -0.84 10.77 0.43
CA ASN A 196 -0.50 10.75 -0.99
C ASN A 196 1.02 10.73 -1.16
N LEU A 197 1.59 9.57 -1.53
CA LEU A 197 3.03 9.42 -1.74
C LEU A 197 3.60 10.37 -2.81
N ALA A 198 2.75 10.84 -3.75
CA ALA A 198 3.19 11.75 -4.79
C ALA A 198 3.37 13.21 -4.31
N THR A 199 2.61 13.65 -3.32
CA THR A 199 2.55 15.06 -2.92
C THR A 199 2.94 15.32 -1.48
N ASP A 200 2.64 14.39 -0.56
CA ASP A 200 2.81 14.62 0.86
C ASP A 200 4.27 14.48 1.32
N ASN A 201 4.56 14.99 2.49
CA ASN A 201 5.88 14.98 3.10
C ASN A 201 6.09 13.74 3.98
N ASP A 202 7.24 13.70 4.68
CA ASP A 202 7.66 12.62 5.56
C ASP A 202 6.59 12.28 6.61
N PHE A 203 6.39 10.98 6.84
CA PHE A 203 5.34 10.48 7.73
C PHE A 203 5.79 10.27 9.19
N GLY A 204 6.97 10.79 9.56
CA GLY A 204 7.57 10.63 10.87
C GLY A 204 8.55 9.46 10.95
N GLU A 205 9.07 9.17 12.14
CA GLU A 205 10.09 8.14 12.34
C GLU A 205 9.49 6.75 12.47
N MET A 206 9.83 5.86 11.52
CA MET A 206 9.33 4.49 11.41
C MET A 206 10.44 3.46 11.59
N ASN A 207 10.17 2.38 12.31
CA ASN A 207 11.09 1.24 12.41
C ASN A 207 10.99 0.29 11.21
N LEU A 208 9.81 0.23 10.60
CA LEU A 208 9.54 -0.60 9.43
C LEU A 208 8.58 0.15 8.50
N ILE A 209 8.92 0.24 7.22
CA ILE A 209 8.02 0.70 6.15
C ILE A 209 7.76 -0.46 5.21
N MET A 210 6.50 -0.69 4.90
CA MET A 210 6.05 -1.64 3.90
C MET A 210 5.37 -0.87 2.77
N CYS A 211 5.99 -0.88 1.58
CA CYS A 211 5.42 -0.33 0.36
C CYS A 211 5.52 -1.41 -0.71
N ARG A 212 4.49 -2.25 -0.79
CA ARG A 212 4.52 -3.44 -1.62
C ARG A 212 3.44 -3.41 -2.68
N ASN A 213 3.86 -3.60 -3.95
CA ASN A 213 2.98 -3.59 -5.12
C ASN A 213 2.28 -2.23 -5.35
N VAL A 214 2.98 -1.15 -5.03
CA VAL A 214 2.54 0.24 -5.19
C VAL A 214 3.41 0.97 -6.21
N LEU A 215 4.74 0.88 -6.07
CA LEU A 215 5.71 1.60 -6.90
C LEU A 215 5.65 1.17 -8.37
N ILE A 216 5.24 -0.05 -8.65
CA ILE A 216 5.02 -0.56 -10.03
C ILE A 216 4.07 0.31 -10.89
N TYR A 217 3.38 1.26 -10.28
CA TYR A 217 2.48 2.20 -10.96
C TYR A 217 3.08 3.58 -11.17
N PHE A 218 4.28 3.82 -10.67
CA PHE A 218 4.97 5.11 -10.73
C PHE A 218 5.97 5.13 -11.89
N ASP A 219 6.33 6.32 -12.34
CA ASP A 219 7.50 6.50 -13.19
C ASP A 219 8.78 6.65 -12.33
N ASP A 220 9.93 6.60 -12.96
CA ASP A 220 11.24 6.64 -12.29
C ASP A 220 11.40 7.90 -11.41
N SER A 221 10.84 9.04 -11.83
CA SER A 221 10.94 10.30 -11.10
C SER A 221 10.14 10.24 -9.80
N LEU A 222 8.92 9.71 -9.84
CA LEU A 222 8.07 9.55 -8.67
C LEU A 222 8.61 8.44 -7.76
N GLU A 223 9.08 7.32 -8.31
CA GLU A 223 9.74 6.28 -7.52
C GLU A 223 10.91 6.85 -6.71
N ASN A 224 11.79 7.62 -7.36
CA ASN A 224 12.96 8.20 -6.69
C ASN A 224 12.56 9.18 -5.57
N ARG A 225 11.53 10.01 -5.82
CA ARG A 225 10.95 10.88 -4.79
C ARG A 225 10.45 10.07 -3.58
N VAL A 226 9.71 9.00 -3.82
CA VAL A 226 9.13 8.16 -2.77
C VAL A 226 10.21 7.40 -1.98
N PHE A 227 11.26 6.94 -2.64
CA PHE A 227 12.42 6.37 -1.92
C PHE A 227 13.12 7.41 -1.03
N GLY A 228 13.21 8.66 -1.47
CA GLY A 228 13.68 9.78 -0.63
C GLY A 228 12.79 9.98 0.60
N LEU A 229 11.47 9.99 0.40
CA LEU A 229 10.49 10.07 1.48
C LEU A 229 10.65 8.92 2.49
N PHE A 230 10.81 7.67 2.04
CA PHE A 230 11.02 6.53 2.92
C PHE A 230 12.36 6.59 3.64
N ASN A 231 13.43 7.03 2.96
CA ASN A 231 14.72 7.23 3.60
C ASN A 231 14.62 8.24 4.75
N ASN A 232 13.91 9.34 4.57
CA ASN A 232 13.74 10.36 5.62
C ASN A 232 12.84 9.85 6.76
N SER A 233 11.79 9.08 6.44
CA SER A 233 10.84 8.56 7.42
C SER A 233 11.36 7.36 8.23
N LEU A 234 12.45 6.71 7.83
CA LEU A 234 13.00 5.57 8.56
C LEU A 234 14.01 6.00 9.62
N VAL A 235 13.91 5.40 10.80
CA VAL A 235 14.97 5.45 11.82
C VAL A 235 16.24 4.78 11.29
N ARG A 236 17.38 5.07 11.92
CA ARG A 236 18.62 4.32 11.67
C ARG A 236 18.41 2.84 11.97
N GLN A 237 18.92 1.98 11.09
CA GLN A 237 18.71 0.52 11.15
C GLN A 237 17.25 0.07 10.96
N GLY A 238 16.35 0.98 10.56
CA GLY A 238 14.97 0.66 10.16
C GLY A 238 14.91 -0.09 8.84
N PHE A 239 13.78 -0.74 8.57
CA PHE A 239 13.61 -1.61 7.42
C PHE A 239 12.64 -1.02 6.40
N LEU A 240 12.98 -1.16 5.11
CA LEU A 240 12.09 -0.93 3.98
C LEU A 240 11.79 -2.26 3.29
N CYS A 241 10.51 -2.57 3.13
CA CYS A 241 10.04 -3.77 2.45
C CYS A 241 9.28 -3.41 1.18
N LEU A 242 9.69 -3.98 0.06
CA LEU A 242 9.09 -3.78 -1.25
C LEU A 242 8.40 -5.05 -1.76
N GLY A 243 7.56 -4.92 -2.78
CA GLY A 243 6.99 -6.06 -3.48
C GLY A 243 8.02 -6.78 -4.37
N SER A 244 7.76 -8.03 -4.71
CA SER A 244 8.70 -8.89 -5.46
C SER A 244 9.13 -8.35 -6.83
N LYS A 245 8.31 -7.48 -7.43
CA LYS A 245 8.58 -6.83 -8.73
C LYS A 245 9.17 -5.43 -8.63
N GLU A 246 9.42 -4.96 -7.40
CA GLU A 246 9.93 -3.63 -7.10
C GLU A 246 11.40 -3.70 -6.71
N SER A 247 12.13 -2.62 -6.94
CA SER A 247 13.55 -2.54 -6.58
C SER A 247 13.96 -1.08 -6.40
N MET A 248 14.76 -0.81 -5.38
CA MET A 248 15.33 0.52 -5.18
C MET A 248 16.73 0.69 -5.78
N THR A 249 17.23 -0.31 -6.51
CA THR A 249 18.62 -0.36 -6.99
C THR A 249 19.04 0.86 -7.82
N TYR A 250 18.10 1.46 -8.56
CA TYR A 250 18.38 2.62 -9.40
C TYR A 250 18.02 3.96 -8.74
N SER A 251 17.61 3.94 -7.47
CA SER A 251 17.26 5.19 -6.77
C SER A 251 18.51 5.84 -6.16
N ASP A 252 18.47 7.19 -6.05
CA ASP A 252 19.52 7.97 -5.38
C ASP A 252 19.69 7.58 -3.90
N SER A 253 18.63 7.04 -3.30
CA SER A 253 18.61 6.61 -1.90
C SER A 253 19.25 5.24 -1.68
N TYR A 254 19.52 4.45 -2.73
CA TYR A 254 20.03 3.08 -2.58
C TYR A 254 21.32 2.99 -1.75
N LYS A 255 22.23 3.97 -1.91
CA LYS A 255 23.48 4.07 -1.15
C LYS A 255 23.29 4.12 0.38
N ASN A 256 22.10 4.48 0.85
CA ASN A 256 21.77 4.58 2.27
C ASN A 256 21.20 3.27 2.83
N PHE A 257 21.12 2.22 2.03
CA PHE A 257 20.52 0.94 2.40
C PHE A 257 21.45 -0.23 2.07
N GLU A 258 21.32 -1.29 2.85
CA GLU A 258 21.86 -2.61 2.54
C GLU A 258 20.72 -3.57 2.20
N GLU A 259 20.97 -4.52 1.31
CA GLU A 259 20.01 -5.60 1.03
C GLU A 259 20.05 -6.62 2.18
N PHE A 260 19.12 -6.51 3.12
CA PHE A 260 19.07 -7.37 4.31
C PHE A 260 18.54 -8.76 3.99
N VAL A 261 17.47 -8.88 3.21
CA VAL A 261 16.96 -10.14 2.63
C VAL A 261 16.66 -9.91 1.15
N PRO A 262 17.67 -10.08 0.28
CA PRO A 262 17.56 -9.72 -1.15
C PRO A 262 16.40 -10.41 -1.87
N LYS A 263 16.18 -11.71 -1.59
CA LYS A 263 15.12 -12.51 -2.21
C LYS A 263 13.72 -11.95 -1.93
N GLU A 264 13.51 -11.41 -0.75
CA GLU A 264 12.20 -10.91 -0.29
C GLU A 264 12.12 -9.38 -0.36
N LYS A 265 13.10 -8.71 -1.00
CA LYS A 265 13.16 -7.26 -1.16
C LYS A 265 13.04 -6.49 0.16
N ILE A 266 13.72 -6.99 1.18
CA ILE A 266 13.84 -6.33 2.48
C ILE A 266 15.20 -5.63 2.54
N TYR A 267 15.16 -4.32 2.71
CA TYR A 267 16.31 -3.45 2.81
C TYR A 267 16.42 -2.90 4.23
N ARG A 268 17.62 -2.63 4.69
CA ARG A 268 17.89 -2.03 5.99
C ARG A 268 18.64 -0.72 5.80
N LYS A 269 18.16 0.34 6.44
CA LYS A 269 18.83 1.64 6.41
C LYS A 269 20.15 1.56 7.19
N ILE A 270 21.26 1.85 6.52
CA ILE A 270 22.58 1.87 7.16
C ILE A 270 22.79 3.16 7.96
N ILE A 271 23.76 3.11 8.88
CA ILE A 271 24.17 4.27 9.64
C ILE A 271 25.21 5.01 8.80
N ILE A 272 24.86 6.17 8.26
CA ILE A 272 25.79 7.10 7.65
C ILE A 272 25.98 8.28 8.60
#